data_043fe527908ed463509b45f1f9e7bb18
#
_entry.id   043fe527908ed463509b45f1f9e7bb18
#
_cell.length_a   1.000
_cell.length_b   1.000
_cell.length_c   1.000
_cell.angle_alpha   90.00
_cell.angle_beta   90.00
_cell.angle_gamma   90.00
#
_symmetry.space_group_name_H-M   'P 1'
#
loop_
_entity.id
_entity.type
_entity.pdbx_description
1 polymer ?
#
loop_
_entity_poly.entity_id
_entity_poly.type
_entity_poly.pdbx_seq_one_letter_code
_entity_poly.pdbx_strand_id
1 'polypeptide(L)'
;MEEKKKTVIEVRDAKKVYRMGQEKIKAVDGVSFTVEEGEFCCLLGTSGSGKSTLLNLMAGIEKLTKGEILIKGKSIGKMNENKLAKFRQDNLGFVFQSYNLIGSMTALENVEFPLVFKRIGTGKRRKMAIEMLKNVGLGGRMQHKPKEMSGGQQQRVGIARAFVARPAIVFADEPTGNLDSKTTLEVMDMLKAMARKNNQTVVMVTHDKKLTEYADKIINILDGKIESIEIQPNSKEGKFPEYEETPAEEKKTEKPSNPGKKDKKKDKASKVKKDTVFPNLEDIQSEVEATQNTGGFDLQYETEKLEAAAQKLIDEEKAAKMAEQDGLSEMISEDTNNVS
;
A
#
# COMPACT_ATOMS: atom_id res chain seq x y z
N MET A 1 26.77 -4.55 25.44
CA MET A 1 25.40 -4.33 25.94
C MET A 1 24.51 -4.44 24.71
N GLU A 2 23.71 -5.50 24.59
CA GLU A 2 22.72 -5.59 23.51
C GLU A 2 21.71 -4.47 23.68
N GLU A 3 21.58 -3.60 22.68
CA GLU A 3 20.52 -2.59 22.66
C GLU A 3 19.16 -3.35 22.66
N LYS A 4 18.39 -3.15 23.72
CA LYS A 4 17.07 -3.77 23.86
C LYS A 4 16.17 -3.24 22.74
N LYS A 5 15.93 -4.04 21.72
CA LYS A 5 15.06 -3.68 20.61
C LYS A 5 13.69 -3.24 21.12
N LYS A 6 13.12 -2.22 20.49
CA LYS A 6 11.86 -1.62 20.90
C LYS A 6 10.68 -2.44 20.39
N THR A 7 9.78 -2.85 21.29
CA THR A 7 8.52 -3.51 20.90
C THR A 7 7.65 -2.55 20.06
N VAL A 8 7.28 -2.98 18.86
CA VAL A 8 6.43 -2.21 17.94
C VAL A 8 5.00 -2.74 17.88
N ILE A 9 4.81 -4.06 18.04
CA ILE A 9 3.49 -4.71 18.18
C ILE A 9 3.48 -5.49 19.48
N GLU A 10 2.42 -5.34 20.26
CA GLU A 10 2.17 -6.15 21.44
C GLU A 10 0.72 -6.62 21.41
N VAL A 11 0.53 -7.95 21.42
CA VAL A 11 -0.76 -8.62 21.44
C VAL A 11 -0.93 -9.24 22.82
N ARG A 12 -2.03 -8.92 23.51
CA ARG A 12 -2.33 -9.38 24.88
C ARG A 12 -3.67 -10.08 24.94
N ASP A 13 -3.70 -11.37 25.19
CA ASP A 13 -4.89 -12.24 25.32
C ASP A 13 -5.94 -11.95 24.23
N ALA A 14 -5.49 -11.80 22.96
CA ALA A 14 -6.36 -11.45 21.85
C ALA A 14 -7.33 -12.58 21.57
N LYS A 15 -8.62 -12.26 21.49
CA LYS A 15 -9.70 -13.20 21.15
C LYS A 15 -10.61 -12.62 20.09
N LYS A 16 -10.96 -13.46 19.11
CA LYS A 16 -11.96 -13.16 18.09
C LYS A 16 -12.92 -14.32 17.96
N VAL A 17 -14.20 -14.03 18.17
CA VAL A 17 -15.27 -15.00 18.05
C VAL A 17 -16.27 -14.49 17.03
N TYR A 18 -16.49 -15.24 15.95
CA TYR A 18 -17.56 -15.00 15.01
C TYR A 18 -18.83 -15.76 15.43
N ARG A 19 -19.98 -15.21 15.12
CA ARG A 19 -21.27 -15.86 15.31
C ARG A 19 -21.87 -16.16 13.93
N MET A 20 -22.06 -17.44 13.63
CA MET A 20 -22.73 -17.92 12.43
C MET A 20 -24.03 -18.63 12.86
N GLY A 21 -25.13 -17.90 12.87
CA GLY A 21 -26.39 -18.37 13.43
C GLY A 21 -26.24 -18.67 14.93
N GLN A 22 -26.41 -19.96 15.32
CA GLN A 22 -26.24 -20.40 16.71
C GLN A 22 -24.82 -20.82 17.07
N GLU A 23 -23.95 -21.02 16.08
CA GLU A 23 -22.57 -21.46 16.30
C GLU A 23 -21.65 -20.28 16.64
N LYS A 24 -20.65 -20.57 17.47
CA LYS A 24 -19.59 -19.64 17.84
C LYS A 24 -18.26 -20.21 17.36
N ILE A 25 -17.65 -19.56 16.37
CA ILE A 25 -16.34 -19.93 15.84
C ILE A 25 -15.30 -19.05 16.51
N LYS A 26 -14.38 -19.65 17.27
CA LYS A 26 -13.25 -18.97 17.90
C LYS A 26 -12.10 -18.92 16.89
N ALA A 27 -12.04 -17.90 16.09
CA ALA A 27 -10.98 -17.74 15.10
C ALA A 27 -9.63 -17.37 15.70
N VAL A 28 -9.63 -16.67 16.86
CA VAL A 28 -8.45 -16.39 17.69
C VAL A 28 -8.86 -16.57 19.16
N ASP A 29 -8.13 -17.36 19.93
CA ASP A 29 -8.48 -17.76 21.30
C ASP A 29 -7.31 -17.61 22.30
N GLY A 30 -7.07 -16.38 22.76
CA GLY A 30 -6.11 -16.09 23.82
C GLY A 30 -4.66 -15.97 23.34
N VAL A 31 -4.44 -15.36 22.20
CA VAL A 31 -3.11 -15.18 21.60
C VAL A 31 -2.37 -14.01 22.26
N SER A 32 -1.10 -14.24 22.66
CA SER A 32 -0.24 -13.20 23.25
C SER A 32 1.19 -13.33 22.72
N PHE A 33 1.73 -12.26 22.15
CA PHE A 33 3.12 -12.18 21.68
C PHE A 33 3.53 -10.73 21.43
N THR A 34 4.83 -10.53 21.16
CA THR A 34 5.39 -9.24 20.79
C THR A 34 6.17 -9.34 19.49
N VAL A 35 6.24 -8.23 18.74
CA VAL A 35 7.11 -8.05 17.57
C VAL A 35 7.96 -6.81 17.80
N GLU A 36 9.26 -6.91 17.54
CA GLU A 36 10.22 -5.85 17.74
C GLU A 36 10.39 -4.98 16.48
N GLU A 37 10.89 -3.77 16.65
CA GLU A 37 11.18 -2.84 15.53
C GLU A 37 12.24 -3.43 14.60
N GLY A 38 11.97 -3.43 13.28
CA GLY A 38 12.82 -4.02 12.25
C GLY A 38 12.79 -5.56 12.17
N GLU A 39 11.98 -6.22 12.98
CA GLU A 39 11.83 -7.68 12.97
C GLU A 39 10.98 -8.14 11.77
N PHE A 40 11.39 -9.22 11.13
CA PHE A 40 10.58 -9.95 10.15
C PHE A 40 9.92 -11.14 10.84
N CYS A 41 8.65 -10.99 11.22
CA CYS A 41 7.86 -11.99 11.91
C CYS A 41 6.98 -12.77 10.95
N CYS A 42 6.93 -14.09 11.06
CA CYS A 42 6.09 -14.98 10.27
C CYS A 42 5.02 -15.64 11.14
N LEU A 43 3.75 -15.50 10.75
CA LEU A 43 2.64 -16.29 11.29
C LEU A 43 2.45 -17.51 10.38
N LEU A 44 2.83 -18.68 10.88
CA LEU A 44 2.75 -19.96 10.15
C LEU A 44 1.58 -20.80 10.65
N GLY A 45 0.91 -21.50 9.76
CA GLY A 45 -0.15 -22.47 10.12
C GLY A 45 -0.98 -22.88 8.91
N THR A 46 -1.83 -23.87 9.07
CA THR A 46 -2.72 -24.36 8.01
C THR A 46 -3.81 -23.35 7.64
N SER A 47 -4.47 -23.54 6.49
CA SER A 47 -5.66 -22.75 6.14
C SER A 47 -6.72 -22.87 7.23
N GLY A 48 -7.40 -21.78 7.57
CA GLY A 48 -8.42 -21.76 8.62
C GLY A 48 -7.88 -21.67 10.06
N SER A 49 -6.56 -21.71 10.31
CA SER A 49 -6.01 -21.65 11.67
C SER A 49 -6.13 -20.28 12.38
N GLY A 50 -6.68 -19.24 11.71
CA GLY A 50 -6.90 -17.91 12.30
C GLY A 50 -5.85 -16.85 11.97
N LYS A 51 -4.84 -17.15 11.14
CA LYS A 51 -3.71 -16.25 10.81
C LYS A 51 -4.16 -14.92 10.17
N SER A 52 -4.94 -14.97 9.09
CA SER A 52 -5.43 -13.75 8.42
C SER A 52 -6.37 -12.96 9.32
N THR A 53 -7.19 -13.65 10.14
CA THR A 53 -7.98 -12.98 11.19
C THR A 53 -7.08 -12.23 12.17
N LEU A 54 -6.01 -12.88 12.65
CA LEU A 54 -5.08 -12.24 13.58
C LEU A 54 -4.35 -11.06 12.93
N LEU A 55 -3.96 -11.18 11.66
CA LEU A 55 -3.38 -10.08 10.89
C LEU A 55 -4.36 -8.92 10.78
N ASN A 56 -5.63 -9.16 10.44
CA ASN A 56 -6.67 -8.15 10.35
C ASN A 56 -6.94 -7.45 11.70
N LEU A 57 -6.89 -8.20 12.80
CA LEU A 57 -6.99 -7.63 14.15
C LEU A 57 -5.83 -6.70 14.46
N MET A 58 -4.58 -7.10 14.14
CA MET A 58 -3.39 -6.25 14.32
C MET A 58 -3.40 -5.04 13.40
N ALA A 59 -3.94 -5.18 12.21
CA ALA A 59 -4.11 -4.07 11.27
C ALA A 59 -5.23 -3.10 11.68
N GLY A 60 -6.06 -3.45 12.66
CA GLY A 60 -7.24 -2.70 13.04
C GLY A 60 -8.29 -2.64 11.93
N ILE A 61 -8.31 -3.63 11.05
CA ILE A 61 -9.37 -3.84 10.06
C ILE A 61 -10.57 -4.46 10.74
N GLU A 62 -10.30 -5.40 11.68
CA GLU A 62 -11.32 -6.03 12.49
C GLU A 62 -11.17 -5.68 13.97
N LYS A 63 -12.29 -5.70 14.71
CA LYS A 63 -12.30 -5.46 16.16
C LYS A 63 -12.14 -6.77 16.93
N LEU A 64 -11.35 -6.72 18.00
CA LEU A 64 -11.25 -7.80 18.98
C LEU A 64 -12.60 -8.07 19.68
N THR A 65 -12.86 -9.34 20.01
CA THR A 65 -13.92 -9.70 20.95
C THR A 65 -13.47 -9.47 22.39
N LYS A 66 -12.20 -9.81 22.73
CA LYS A 66 -11.54 -9.57 24.01
C LYS A 66 -10.03 -9.41 23.81
N GLY A 67 -9.34 -8.89 24.83
CA GLY A 67 -7.91 -8.67 24.81
C GLY A 67 -7.54 -7.27 24.32
N GLU A 68 -6.27 -7.05 24.06
CA GLU A 68 -5.73 -5.76 23.64
C GLU A 68 -4.62 -5.94 22.60
N ILE A 69 -4.56 -5.03 21.64
CA ILE A 69 -3.43 -4.92 20.71
C ILE A 69 -2.90 -3.49 20.77
N LEU A 70 -1.59 -3.39 21.05
CA LEU A 70 -0.88 -2.12 21.04
C LEU A 70 0.09 -2.09 19.86
N ILE A 71 0.05 -0.98 19.12
CA ILE A 71 1.04 -0.69 18.06
C ILE A 71 1.76 0.61 18.43
N LYS A 72 3.08 0.54 18.52
CA LYS A 72 3.92 1.66 18.99
C LYS A 72 3.42 2.21 20.34
N GLY A 73 3.00 1.30 21.25
CA GLY A 73 2.45 1.64 22.55
C GLY A 73 1.03 2.21 22.57
N LYS A 74 0.37 2.34 21.42
CA LYS A 74 -1.01 2.85 21.30
C LYS A 74 -2.00 1.69 21.15
N SER A 75 -3.00 1.63 22.03
CA SER A 75 -4.08 0.63 21.95
C SER A 75 -5.00 0.94 20.76
N ILE A 76 -4.93 0.10 19.71
CA ILE A 76 -5.71 0.32 18.48
C ILE A 76 -7.20 -0.02 18.69
N GLY A 77 -7.52 -0.96 19.58
CA GLY A 77 -8.90 -1.34 19.90
C GLY A 77 -9.73 -0.23 20.58
N LYS A 78 -9.06 0.81 21.14
CA LYS A 78 -9.70 1.97 21.78
C LYS A 78 -9.91 3.15 20.81
N MET A 79 -9.44 3.04 19.57
CA MET A 79 -9.58 4.08 18.56
C MET A 79 -10.97 4.00 17.91
N ASN A 80 -11.57 5.15 17.61
CA ASN A 80 -12.73 5.21 16.71
C ASN A 80 -12.26 5.03 15.25
N GLU A 81 -13.17 4.78 14.33
CA GLU A 81 -12.84 4.46 12.94
C GLU A 81 -11.98 5.53 12.27
N ASN A 82 -12.31 6.81 12.44
CA ASN A 82 -11.54 7.93 11.87
C ASN A 82 -10.09 7.97 12.38
N LYS A 83 -9.90 7.78 13.69
CA LYS A 83 -8.56 7.70 14.28
C LYS A 83 -7.82 6.46 13.80
N LEU A 84 -8.52 5.33 13.66
CA LEU A 84 -7.96 4.06 13.21
C LEU A 84 -7.57 4.12 11.73
N ALA A 85 -8.41 4.70 10.86
CA ALA A 85 -8.09 4.94 9.45
C ALA A 85 -6.84 5.83 9.31
N LYS A 86 -6.79 6.94 10.05
CA LYS A 86 -5.60 7.81 10.06
C LYS A 86 -4.36 7.09 10.59
N PHE A 87 -4.53 6.27 11.63
CA PHE A 87 -3.44 5.46 12.20
C PHE A 87 -2.89 4.46 11.18
N ARG A 88 -3.77 3.74 10.45
CA ARG A 88 -3.39 2.83 9.36
C ARG A 88 -2.61 3.56 8.29
N GLN A 89 -3.14 4.68 7.80
CA GLN A 89 -2.51 5.53 6.79
C GLN A 89 -1.08 5.96 7.17
N ASP A 90 -0.86 6.30 8.43
CA ASP A 90 0.42 6.85 8.87
C ASP A 90 1.47 5.76 9.20
N ASN A 91 1.03 4.59 9.66
CA ASN A 91 1.92 3.60 10.25
C ASN A 91 1.98 2.26 9.53
N LEU A 92 0.99 1.90 8.70
CA LEU A 92 0.85 0.56 8.13
C LEU A 92 0.99 0.57 6.62
N GLY A 93 1.57 -0.50 6.07
CA GLY A 93 1.56 -0.88 4.67
C GLY A 93 0.98 -2.28 4.51
N PHE A 94 0.40 -2.59 3.34
CA PHE A 94 -0.22 -3.88 3.08
C PHE A 94 0.25 -4.47 1.77
N VAL A 95 0.64 -5.75 1.81
CA VAL A 95 0.92 -6.61 0.66
C VAL A 95 -0.10 -7.75 0.69
N PHE A 96 -0.85 -7.93 -0.38
CA PHE A 96 -1.95 -8.90 -0.48
C PHE A 96 -1.60 -10.03 -1.46
N GLN A 97 -2.19 -11.20 -1.25
CA GLN A 97 -2.11 -12.34 -2.13
C GLN A 97 -2.67 -12.04 -3.53
N SER A 98 -3.80 -11.35 -3.62
CA SER A 98 -4.48 -11.00 -4.87
C SER A 98 -4.02 -9.64 -5.45
N TYR A 99 -2.83 -9.15 -5.02
CA TYR A 99 -2.22 -7.88 -5.43
C TYR A 99 -3.03 -6.64 -5.05
N ASN A 100 -4.35 -6.66 -5.16
CA ASN A 100 -5.30 -5.58 -4.89
C ASN A 100 -4.85 -4.25 -5.52
N LEU A 101 -4.46 -4.31 -6.81
CA LEU A 101 -4.13 -3.13 -7.58
C LEU A 101 -5.40 -2.52 -8.18
N ILE A 102 -5.45 -1.20 -8.21
CA ILE A 102 -6.54 -0.46 -8.87
C ILE A 102 -6.38 -0.64 -10.38
N GLY A 103 -7.28 -1.39 -11.00
CA GLY A 103 -7.17 -1.83 -12.40
C GLY A 103 -7.21 -0.70 -13.43
N SER A 104 -7.87 0.42 -13.12
CA SER A 104 -7.92 1.63 -13.95
C SER A 104 -6.63 2.44 -13.92
N MET A 105 -5.82 2.31 -12.87
CA MET A 105 -4.57 3.04 -12.64
C MET A 105 -3.36 2.31 -13.24
N THR A 106 -2.37 3.08 -13.68
CA THR A 106 -1.04 2.58 -14.05
C THR A 106 -0.28 2.06 -12.82
N ALA A 107 0.84 1.35 -13.03
CA ALA A 107 1.74 0.96 -11.95
C ALA A 107 2.23 2.17 -11.14
N LEU A 108 2.56 3.28 -11.82
CA LEU A 108 3.00 4.51 -11.18
C LEU A 108 1.91 5.11 -10.29
N GLU A 109 0.68 5.23 -10.80
CA GLU A 109 -0.46 5.78 -10.06
C GLU A 109 -0.82 4.90 -8.86
N ASN A 110 -0.79 3.57 -9.00
CA ASN A 110 -0.99 2.65 -7.87
C ASN A 110 0.02 2.87 -6.74
N VAL A 111 1.30 3.12 -7.09
CA VAL A 111 2.35 3.38 -6.08
C VAL A 111 2.25 4.81 -5.54
N GLU A 112 1.82 5.79 -6.33
CA GLU A 112 1.56 7.16 -5.83
C GLU A 112 0.39 7.25 -4.85
N PHE A 113 -0.59 6.34 -4.97
CA PHE A 113 -1.88 6.42 -4.30
C PHE A 113 -1.80 6.61 -2.77
N PRO A 114 -1.03 5.83 -1.99
CA PRO A 114 -0.90 6.06 -0.55
C PRO A 114 -0.33 7.43 -0.18
N LEU A 115 0.48 8.02 -1.07
CA LEU A 115 1.10 9.32 -0.84
C LEU A 115 0.12 10.48 -1.04
N VAL A 116 -0.96 10.26 -1.82
CA VAL A 116 -2.06 11.23 -1.97
C VAL A 116 -2.73 11.45 -0.62
N PHE A 117 -3.09 10.37 0.08
CA PHE A 117 -3.70 10.46 1.41
C PHE A 117 -2.77 11.08 2.47
N LYS A 118 -1.46 10.93 2.31
CA LYS A 118 -0.47 11.64 3.14
C LYS A 118 -0.30 13.12 2.75
N ARG A 119 -1.09 13.63 1.81
CA ARG A 119 -1.04 15.02 1.31
C ARG A 119 0.34 15.44 0.80
N ILE A 120 1.10 14.50 0.23
CA ILE A 120 2.40 14.80 -0.38
C ILE A 120 2.16 15.41 -1.75
N GLY A 121 2.75 16.58 -2.00
CA GLY A 121 2.59 17.31 -3.26
C GLY A 121 3.01 16.49 -4.49
N THR A 122 2.32 16.67 -5.63
CA THR A 122 2.39 15.85 -6.85
C THR A 122 3.82 15.58 -7.34
N GLY A 123 4.66 16.59 -7.45
CA GLY A 123 6.05 16.42 -7.92
C GLY A 123 6.89 15.53 -6.99
N LYS A 124 6.72 15.66 -5.66
CA LYS A 124 7.44 14.86 -4.67
C LYS A 124 6.93 13.41 -4.66
N ARG A 125 5.61 13.19 -4.65
CA ARG A 125 5.05 11.84 -4.63
C ARG A 125 5.41 11.06 -5.89
N ARG A 126 5.36 11.71 -7.07
CA ARG A 126 5.74 11.10 -8.35
C ARG A 126 7.21 10.67 -8.34
N LYS A 127 8.10 11.53 -7.84
CA LYS A 127 9.54 11.19 -7.68
C LYS A 127 9.73 9.97 -6.78
N MET A 128 9.05 9.93 -5.63
CA MET A 128 9.11 8.80 -4.69
C MET A 128 8.61 7.51 -5.32
N ALA A 129 7.49 7.56 -6.05
CA ALA A 129 6.91 6.38 -6.71
C ALA A 129 7.79 5.87 -7.87
N ILE A 130 8.38 6.77 -8.67
CA ILE A 130 9.35 6.40 -9.72
C ILE A 130 10.57 5.69 -9.12
N GLU A 131 11.15 6.24 -8.06
CA GLU A 131 12.29 5.64 -7.37
C GLU A 131 11.93 4.26 -6.81
N MET A 132 10.74 4.13 -6.20
CA MET A 132 10.27 2.87 -5.66
C MET A 132 10.05 1.80 -6.75
N LEU A 133 9.44 2.17 -7.89
CA LEU A 133 9.27 1.26 -9.03
C LEU A 133 10.60 0.82 -9.65
N LYS A 134 11.60 1.71 -9.71
CA LYS A 134 12.96 1.34 -10.11
C LYS A 134 13.57 0.33 -9.14
N ASN A 135 13.44 0.54 -7.82
CA ASN A 135 13.95 -0.37 -6.80
C ASN A 135 13.36 -1.80 -6.90
N VAL A 136 12.12 -1.94 -7.39
CA VAL A 136 11.48 -3.24 -7.61
C VAL A 136 11.63 -3.74 -9.06
N GLY A 137 12.50 -3.12 -9.88
CA GLY A 137 12.79 -3.53 -11.26
C GLY A 137 11.68 -3.25 -12.26
N LEU A 138 10.82 -2.28 -12.01
CA LEU A 138 9.69 -1.92 -12.87
C LEU A 138 9.84 -0.54 -13.51
N GLY A 139 11.09 -0.05 -13.64
CA GLY A 139 11.39 1.25 -14.26
C GLY A 139 10.84 1.42 -15.67
N GLY A 140 10.88 0.35 -16.49
CA GLY A 140 10.34 0.33 -17.85
C GLY A 140 8.84 0.04 -17.94
N ARG A 141 8.14 -0.21 -16.81
CA ARG A 141 6.73 -0.62 -16.77
C ARG A 141 5.81 0.35 -16.03
N MET A 142 6.28 1.56 -15.74
CA MET A 142 5.56 2.54 -14.90
C MET A 142 4.19 2.93 -15.45
N GLN A 143 4.03 2.96 -16.80
CA GLN A 143 2.80 3.35 -17.48
C GLN A 143 1.86 2.17 -17.79
N HIS A 144 2.26 0.94 -17.47
CA HIS A 144 1.44 -0.24 -17.71
C HIS A 144 0.34 -0.33 -16.64
N LYS A 145 -0.84 -0.78 -17.05
CA LYS A 145 -1.95 -1.11 -16.17
C LYS A 145 -1.82 -2.56 -15.67
N PRO A 146 -2.47 -2.93 -14.56
CA PRO A 146 -2.40 -4.30 -14.01
C PRO A 146 -2.67 -5.41 -15.04
N LYS A 147 -3.68 -5.25 -15.92
CA LYS A 147 -4.00 -6.26 -16.95
C LYS A 147 -2.88 -6.47 -18.00
N GLU A 148 -1.92 -5.56 -18.10
CA GLU A 148 -0.77 -5.61 -19.04
C GLU A 148 0.49 -6.16 -18.35
N MET A 149 0.36 -6.64 -17.10
CA MET A 149 1.48 -7.06 -16.25
C MET A 149 1.32 -8.52 -15.83
N SER A 150 2.44 -9.24 -15.74
CA SER A 150 2.45 -10.58 -15.16
C SER A 150 2.14 -10.56 -13.66
N GLY A 151 1.73 -11.69 -13.06
CA GLY A 151 1.43 -11.80 -11.64
C GLY A 151 2.60 -11.34 -10.75
N GLY A 152 3.83 -11.75 -11.07
CA GLY A 152 5.02 -11.30 -10.34
C GLY A 152 5.30 -9.81 -10.50
N GLN A 153 4.99 -9.20 -11.66
CA GLN A 153 5.08 -7.75 -11.84
C GLN A 153 4.02 -7.02 -11.02
N GLN A 154 2.78 -7.52 -11.03
CA GLN A 154 1.70 -6.96 -10.21
C GLN A 154 2.04 -7.03 -8.72
N GLN A 155 2.58 -8.15 -8.24
CA GLN A 155 3.01 -8.28 -6.85
C GLN A 155 4.11 -7.30 -6.50
N ARG A 156 5.09 -7.08 -7.38
CA ARG A 156 6.13 -6.06 -7.17
C ARG A 156 5.56 -4.65 -7.11
N VAL A 157 4.53 -4.31 -7.89
CA VAL A 157 3.80 -3.03 -7.75
C VAL A 157 3.10 -2.96 -6.39
N GLY A 158 2.44 -4.05 -5.94
CA GLY A 158 1.80 -4.13 -4.62
C GLY A 158 2.79 -3.90 -3.48
N ILE A 159 3.99 -4.50 -3.56
CA ILE A 159 5.06 -4.29 -2.59
C ILE A 159 5.56 -2.84 -2.65
N ALA A 160 5.83 -2.30 -3.85
CA ALA A 160 6.23 -0.90 -4.01
C ALA A 160 5.21 0.06 -3.38
N ARG A 161 3.92 -0.18 -3.59
CA ARG A 161 2.82 0.58 -2.99
C ARG A 161 2.83 0.50 -1.46
N ALA A 162 3.06 -0.68 -0.90
CA ALA A 162 3.11 -0.88 0.56
C ALA A 162 4.28 -0.12 1.21
N PHE A 163 5.43 -0.06 0.56
CA PHE A 163 6.66 0.51 1.11
C PHE A 163 6.88 1.99 0.82
N VAL A 164 6.28 2.56 -0.24
CA VAL A 164 6.54 3.93 -0.72
C VAL A 164 6.30 5.00 0.33
N ALA A 165 5.29 4.79 1.18
CA ALA A 165 4.93 5.71 2.26
C ALA A 165 5.81 5.59 3.51
N ARG A 166 6.82 4.69 3.50
CA ARG A 166 7.70 4.35 4.61
C ARG A 166 6.93 4.06 5.90
N PRO A 167 6.01 3.09 5.91
CA PRO A 167 5.27 2.72 7.11
C PRO A 167 6.22 2.11 8.15
N ALA A 168 5.83 2.15 9.43
CA ALA A 168 6.56 1.47 10.49
C ALA A 168 6.43 -0.06 10.41
N ILE A 169 5.26 -0.54 9.96
CA ILE A 169 4.91 -1.95 9.86
C ILE A 169 4.33 -2.24 8.49
N VAL A 170 4.76 -3.34 7.88
CA VAL A 170 4.17 -3.91 6.67
C VAL A 170 3.54 -5.25 7.02
N PHE A 171 2.24 -5.37 6.79
CA PHE A 171 1.51 -6.62 6.86
C PHE A 171 1.50 -7.27 5.47
N ALA A 172 1.86 -8.55 5.39
CA ALA A 172 1.90 -9.31 4.15
C ALA A 172 1.06 -10.58 4.31
N ASP A 173 -0.12 -10.60 3.68
CA ASP A 173 -1.01 -11.76 3.70
C ASP A 173 -0.77 -12.63 2.48
N GLU A 174 -0.15 -13.78 2.69
CA GLU A 174 0.26 -14.75 1.66
C GLU A 174 0.88 -14.09 0.40
N PRO A 175 1.96 -13.29 0.55
CA PRO A 175 2.44 -12.38 -0.50
C PRO A 175 2.91 -13.09 -1.78
N THR A 176 3.00 -14.41 -1.79
CA THR A 176 3.48 -15.22 -2.92
C THR A 176 2.53 -16.35 -3.29
N GLY A 177 1.33 -16.40 -2.69
CA GLY A 177 0.40 -17.51 -2.88
C GLY A 177 -0.11 -17.73 -4.31
N ASN A 178 0.00 -16.72 -5.18
CA ASN A 178 -0.40 -16.79 -6.59
C ASN A 178 0.79 -16.77 -7.57
N LEU A 179 2.02 -17.07 -7.09
CA LEU A 179 3.24 -17.00 -7.89
C LEU A 179 3.87 -18.38 -8.07
N ASP A 180 4.59 -18.56 -9.16
CA ASP A 180 5.46 -19.73 -9.36
C ASP A 180 6.66 -19.72 -8.40
N SER A 181 7.29 -20.86 -8.21
CA SER A 181 8.35 -21.03 -7.21
C SER A 181 9.58 -20.12 -7.43
N LYS A 182 9.94 -19.80 -8.68
CA LYS A 182 11.08 -18.92 -8.97
C LYS A 182 10.72 -17.47 -8.61
N THR A 183 9.58 -16.99 -9.08
CA THR A 183 9.07 -15.64 -8.79
C THR A 183 8.82 -15.47 -7.30
N THR A 184 8.37 -16.53 -6.59
CA THR A 184 8.22 -16.53 -5.13
C THR A 184 9.51 -16.16 -4.42
N LEU A 185 10.64 -16.80 -4.76
CA LEU A 185 11.93 -16.50 -4.13
C LEU A 185 12.40 -15.07 -4.45
N GLU A 186 12.27 -14.64 -5.71
CA GLU A 186 12.62 -13.26 -6.12
C GLU A 186 11.82 -12.21 -5.33
N VAL A 187 10.52 -12.44 -5.14
CA VAL A 187 9.62 -11.54 -4.39
C VAL A 187 9.96 -11.54 -2.90
N MET A 188 10.26 -12.69 -2.32
CA MET A 188 10.63 -12.79 -0.90
C MET A 188 12.00 -12.15 -0.63
N ASP A 189 12.99 -12.39 -1.47
CA ASP A 189 14.31 -11.75 -1.38
C ASP A 189 14.17 -10.22 -1.43
N MET A 190 13.37 -9.70 -2.36
CA MET A 190 13.10 -8.28 -2.48
C MET A 190 12.36 -7.72 -1.26
N LEU A 191 11.31 -8.40 -0.77
CA LEU A 191 10.53 -7.99 0.39
C LEU A 191 11.42 -7.87 1.64
N LYS A 192 12.26 -8.89 1.90
CA LYS A 192 13.20 -8.90 3.02
C LYS A 192 14.26 -7.79 2.88
N ALA A 193 14.85 -7.62 1.67
CA ALA A 193 15.83 -6.57 1.42
C ALA A 193 15.25 -5.17 1.62
N MET A 194 14.02 -4.91 1.17
CA MET A 194 13.33 -3.64 1.36
C MET A 194 13.08 -3.36 2.85
N ALA A 195 12.60 -4.36 3.59
CA ALA A 195 12.37 -4.25 5.03
C ALA A 195 13.65 -3.88 5.78
N ARG A 196 14.75 -4.59 5.50
CA ARG A 196 16.06 -4.34 6.11
C ARG A 196 16.63 -2.97 5.77
N LYS A 197 16.60 -2.57 4.49
CA LYS A 197 17.11 -1.28 4.03
C LYS A 197 16.48 -0.09 4.76
N ASN A 198 15.21 -0.21 5.11
CA ASN A 198 14.45 0.88 5.72
C ASN A 198 14.18 0.67 7.23
N ASN A 199 14.75 -0.37 7.84
CA ASN A 199 14.48 -0.81 9.22
C ASN A 199 12.96 -0.91 9.49
N GLN A 200 12.20 -1.51 8.54
CA GLN A 200 10.76 -1.66 8.65
C GLN A 200 10.42 -3.04 9.21
N THR A 201 9.46 -3.09 10.11
CA THR A 201 8.92 -4.35 10.66
C THR A 201 7.99 -4.97 9.64
N VAL A 202 8.12 -6.28 9.43
CA VAL A 202 7.21 -7.05 8.57
C VAL A 202 6.53 -8.14 9.38
N VAL A 203 5.22 -8.25 9.22
CA VAL A 203 4.46 -9.40 9.73
C VAL A 203 3.85 -10.10 8.53
N MET A 204 4.36 -11.28 8.23
CA MET A 204 3.94 -12.10 7.09
C MET A 204 3.07 -13.26 7.58
N VAL A 205 1.99 -13.51 6.87
CA VAL A 205 1.18 -14.74 7.00
C VAL A 205 1.52 -15.66 5.85
N THR A 206 1.76 -16.93 6.14
CA THR A 206 1.93 -17.97 5.12
C THR A 206 1.58 -19.36 5.66
N HIS A 207 1.28 -20.28 4.78
CA HIS A 207 1.19 -21.71 5.06
C HIS A 207 2.40 -22.48 4.51
N ASP A 208 3.29 -21.83 3.76
CA ASP A 208 4.50 -22.44 3.20
C ASP A 208 5.67 -22.34 4.19
N LYS A 209 6.06 -23.50 4.73
CA LYS A 209 7.20 -23.62 5.66
C LYS A 209 8.53 -23.15 5.06
N LYS A 210 8.72 -23.24 3.73
CA LYS A 210 9.97 -22.81 3.09
C LYS A 210 10.19 -21.31 3.25
N LEU A 211 9.12 -20.51 3.30
CA LEU A 211 9.23 -19.07 3.41
C LEU A 211 9.61 -18.61 4.82
N THR A 212 9.53 -19.50 5.83
CA THR A 212 9.94 -19.15 7.19
C THR A 212 11.44 -18.91 7.31
N GLU A 213 12.26 -19.38 6.37
CA GLU A 213 13.70 -19.08 6.35
C GLU A 213 14.03 -17.58 6.34
N TYR A 214 13.11 -16.75 5.85
CA TYR A 214 13.24 -15.29 5.85
C TYR A 214 12.88 -14.64 7.18
N ALA A 215 12.21 -15.36 8.08
CA ALA A 215 11.70 -14.80 9.33
C ALA A 215 12.75 -14.81 10.45
N ASP A 216 12.80 -13.72 11.21
CA ASP A 216 13.60 -13.65 12.44
C ASP A 216 12.85 -14.33 13.61
N LYS A 217 11.50 -14.29 13.53
CA LYS A 217 10.59 -14.93 14.47
C LYS A 217 9.48 -15.65 13.72
N ILE A 218 9.21 -16.88 14.13
CA ILE A 218 8.09 -17.69 13.62
C ILE A 218 7.11 -17.92 14.77
N ILE A 219 5.84 -17.64 14.52
CA ILE A 219 4.73 -17.92 15.43
C ILE A 219 3.84 -18.96 14.76
N ASN A 220 3.88 -20.18 15.25
CA ASN A 220 3.05 -21.27 14.77
C ASN A 220 1.65 -21.15 15.35
N ILE A 221 0.64 -21.11 14.48
CA ILE A 221 -0.77 -20.94 14.86
C ILE A 221 -1.56 -22.18 14.45
N LEU A 222 -2.23 -22.77 15.42
CA LEU A 222 -3.13 -23.91 15.25
C LEU A 222 -4.45 -23.62 15.98
N ASP A 223 -5.59 -23.76 15.28
CA ASP A 223 -6.94 -23.61 15.84
C ASP A 223 -7.13 -22.32 16.67
N GLY A 224 -6.62 -21.21 16.15
CA GLY A 224 -6.72 -19.89 16.78
C GLY A 224 -5.81 -19.67 17.98
N LYS A 225 -4.85 -20.57 18.27
CA LYS A 225 -3.91 -20.48 19.39
C LYS A 225 -2.47 -20.53 18.91
N ILE A 226 -1.57 -19.98 19.71
CA ILE A 226 -0.13 -20.17 19.49
C ILE A 226 0.24 -21.58 19.95
N GLU A 227 0.83 -22.35 19.03
CA GLU A 227 1.40 -23.66 19.30
C GLU A 227 2.85 -23.53 19.77
N SER A 228 3.65 -22.72 19.07
CA SER A 228 5.04 -22.43 19.43
C SER A 228 5.49 -21.06 18.90
N ILE A 229 6.55 -20.52 19.50
CA ILE A 229 7.27 -19.35 19.02
C ILE A 229 8.73 -19.72 18.88
N GLU A 230 9.29 -19.53 17.68
CA GLU A 230 10.66 -19.84 17.35
C GLU A 230 11.40 -18.55 16.96
N ILE A 231 12.60 -18.35 17.52
CA ILE A 231 13.48 -17.24 17.17
C ILE A 231 14.59 -17.77 16.25
N GLN A 232 14.78 -17.16 15.11
CA GLN A 232 15.82 -17.53 14.14
C GLN A 232 16.89 -16.43 14.07
N PRO A 233 18.03 -16.60 14.77
CA PRO A 233 19.09 -15.60 14.77
C PRO A 233 19.79 -15.45 13.43
N ASN A 234 19.71 -16.46 12.55
CA ASN A 234 20.34 -16.51 11.24
C ASN A 234 19.30 -16.64 10.12
N SER A 235 18.28 -15.79 10.15
CA SER A 235 17.30 -15.73 9.05
C SER A 235 17.98 -15.35 7.73
N LYS A 236 17.44 -15.88 6.62
CA LYS A 236 17.96 -15.59 5.29
C LYS A 236 17.85 -14.09 5.00
N GLU A 237 18.96 -13.49 4.59
CA GLU A 237 18.98 -12.10 4.14
C GLU A 237 18.43 -12.02 2.71
N GLY A 238 17.61 -11.00 2.48
CA GLY A 238 17.06 -10.73 1.15
C GLY A 238 18.08 -10.01 0.26
N LYS A 239 17.92 -10.17 -1.05
CA LYS A 239 18.73 -9.47 -2.06
C LYS A 239 17.79 -8.69 -2.98
N PHE A 240 18.22 -7.51 -3.40
CA PHE A 240 17.56 -6.87 -4.54
C PHE A 240 17.90 -7.66 -5.78
N PRO A 241 16.90 -8.10 -6.57
CA PRO A 241 17.16 -8.74 -7.85
C PRO A 241 17.96 -7.79 -8.76
N GLU A 242 18.97 -8.32 -9.44
CA GLU A 242 19.65 -7.60 -10.50
C GLU A 242 18.70 -7.52 -11.70
N TYR A 243 18.16 -6.34 -11.95
CA TYR A 243 17.35 -6.10 -13.14
C TYR A 243 18.23 -5.42 -14.18
N GLU A 244 18.35 -6.03 -15.35
CA GLU A 244 18.85 -5.32 -16.53
C GLU A 244 17.94 -4.11 -16.78
N GLU A 245 18.51 -2.90 -16.81
CA GLU A 245 17.79 -1.71 -17.20
C GLU A 245 17.34 -1.88 -18.65
N THR A 246 16.11 -2.34 -18.87
CA THR A 246 15.50 -2.26 -20.20
C THR A 246 15.39 -0.77 -20.54
N PRO A 247 16.03 -0.32 -21.65
CA PRO A 247 15.89 1.06 -22.08
C PRO A 247 14.41 1.41 -22.19
N ALA A 248 14.02 2.52 -21.63
CA ALA A 248 12.67 3.04 -21.81
C ALA A 248 12.44 3.18 -23.34
N GLU A 249 11.44 2.49 -23.87
CA GLU A 249 10.99 2.74 -25.26
C GLU A 249 10.54 4.20 -25.34
N GLU A 250 11.45 5.05 -25.81
CA GLU A 250 11.10 6.41 -26.23
C GLU A 250 10.14 6.30 -27.40
N LYS A 251 8.85 6.42 -27.14
CA LYS A 251 7.90 6.76 -28.20
C LYS A 251 8.34 8.10 -28.76
N LYS A 252 9.02 8.08 -29.90
CA LYS A 252 9.30 9.26 -30.70
C LYS A 252 7.97 9.94 -31.03
N THR A 253 7.63 10.97 -30.28
CA THR A 253 6.63 11.93 -30.73
C THR A 253 7.30 12.75 -31.84
N GLU A 254 6.93 12.50 -33.07
CA GLU A 254 7.28 13.36 -34.21
C GLU A 254 6.73 14.76 -33.91
N LYS A 255 7.65 15.70 -33.72
CA LYS A 255 7.31 17.12 -33.69
C LYS A 255 7.08 17.62 -35.12
N PRO A 256 5.98 18.30 -35.41
CA PRO A 256 5.89 19.06 -36.67
C PRO A 256 6.88 20.21 -36.61
N SER A 257 7.75 20.25 -37.61
CA SER A 257 8.68 21.35 -37.86
C SER A 257 7.94 22.62 -38.26
N ASN A 258 8.19 23.71 -37.56
CA ASN A 258 7.89 25.03 -38.10
C ASN A 258 9.02 26.02 -37.78
N PRO A 259 9.56 26.72 -38.75
CA PRO A 259 10.69 27.63 -38.57
C PRO A 259 10.26 29.08 -38.38
N GLY A 260 10.85 29.77 -37.44
CA GLY A 260 11.10 31.19 -37.63
C GLY A 260 10.67 32.19 -36.57
N LYS A 261 11.68 32.83 -35.99
CA LYS A 261 11.82 34.23 -35.48
C LYS A 261 11.27 34.61 -34.11
N LYS A 262 12.21 34.80 -33.22
CA LYS A 262 12.80 36.02 -32.60
C LYS A 262 11.88 36.99 -31.84
N ASP A 263 12.35 37.22 -30.63
CA ASP A 263 12.50 38.43 -29.84
C ASP A 263 11.51 38.79 -28.73
N LYS A 264 12.09 38.75 -27.53
CA LYS A 264 11.98 39.66 -26.37
C LYS A 264 10.66 40.34 -26.03
N LYS A 265 10.11 40.03 -24.83
CA LYS A 265 10.02 41.03 -23.73
C LYS A 265 9.61 40.39 -22.41
N LYS A 266 10.29 40.84 -21.37
CA LYS A 266 9.94 40.63 -19.94
C LYS A 266 8.64 41.41 -19.68
N ASP A 267 7.72 40.81 -18.86
CA ASP A 267 7.19 41.50 -17.69
C ASP A 267 6.21 40.61 -16.88
N LYS A 268 6.40 40.73 -15.59
CA LYS A 268 5.50 40.58 -14.43
C LYS A 268 4.57 39.36 -14.34
N ALA A 269 5.05 38.42 -13.55
CA ALA A 269 4.26 37.37 -12.92
C ALA A 269 3.24 37.95 -11.91
N SER A 270 1.96 37.86 -12.23
CA SER A 270 0.90 37.93 -11.23
C SER A 270 0.74 36.55 -10.56
N LYS A 271 0.83 36.50 -9.22
CA LYS A 271 0.58 35.34 -8.42
C LYS A 271 -0.88 34.91 -8.53
N VAL A 272 -1.16 33.87 -9.32
CA VAL A 272 -2.41 33.13 -9.23
C VAL A 272 -2.21 32.05 -8.17
N LYS A 273 -2.96 32.14 -7.09
CA LYS A 273 -3.03 31.10 -6.06
C LYS A 273 -3.62 29.84 -6.69
N LYS A 274 -2.81 28.77 -6.76
CA LYS A 274 -3.28 27.44 -7.13
C LYS A 274 -3.89 26.79 -5.89
N ASP A 275 -5.16 27.00 -5.71
CA ASP A 275 -5.98 26.16 -4.82
C ASP A 275 -6.60 25.06 -5.68
N THR A 276 -5.91 23.93 -5.80
CA THR A 276 -6.49 22.70 -6.36
C THR A 276 -7.45 22.17 -5.29
N VAL A 277 -8.74 22.36 -5.50
CA VAL A 277 -9.81 21.86 -4.63
C VAL A 277 -9.90 20.36 -4.86
N PHE A 278 -9.30 19.57 -3.98
CA PHE A 278 -9.61 18.16 -3.84
C PHE A 278 -10.93 18.02 -3.08
N PRO A 279 -11.81 17.04 -3.40
CA PRO A 279 -13.01 16.78 -2.63
C PRO A 279 -12.64 16.61 -1.15
N ASN A 280 -13.46 17.17 -0.26
CA ASN A 280 -13.18 17.18 1.16
C ASN A 280 -13.15 15.75 1.69
N LEU A 281 -12.15 15.42 2.49
CA LEU A 281 -12.02 14.08 3.11
C LEU A 281 -13.28 13.71 3.91
N GLU A 282 -14.02 14.70 4.39
CA GLU A 282 -15.28 14.54 5.13
C GLU A 282 -16.41 13.99 4.23
N ASP A 283 -16.45 14.37 2.94
CA ASP A 283 -17.45 13.87 2.00
C ASP A 283 -17.19 12.39 1.64
N ILE A 284 -15.93 12.00 1.50
CA ILE A 284 -15.53 10.60 1.28
C ILE A 284 -15.78 9.76 2.54
N GLN A 285 -15.56 10.33 3.73
CA GLN A 285 -15.80 9.65 5.00
C GLN A 285 -17.30 9.45 5.28
N SER A 286 -18.17 10.39 4.90
CA SER A 286 -19.61 10.25 5.10
C SER A 286 -20.23 9.16 4.21
N GLU A 287 -19.71 8.95 3.01
CA GLU A 287 -20.14 7.84 2.13
C GLU A 287 -19.66 6.47 2.65
N VAL A 288 -18.48 6.40 3.30
CA VAL A 288 -17.97 5.19 3.95
C VAL A 288 -18.78 4.82 5.19
N GLU A 289 -19.24 5.81 5.98
CA GLU A 289 -20.04 5.56 7.19
C GLU A 289 -21.47 5.06 6.90
N ALA A 290 -22.06 5.47 5.78
CA ALA A 290 -23.42 5.06 5.40
C ALA A 290 -23.58 3.57 5.08
N THR A 291 -22.48 2.84 4.83
CA THR A 291 -22.48 1.43 4.37
C THR A 291 -22.07 0.42 5.45
N GLN A 292 -21.67 0.86 6.65
CA GLN A 292 -21.17 -0.04 7.72
C GLN A 292 -22.25 -0.82 8.49
N ASN A 293 -23.54 -0.69 8.13
CA ASN A 293 -24.65 -1.31 8.86
C ASN A 293 -25.08 -2.71 8.39
N THR A 294 -24.36 -3.34 7.45
CA THR A 294 -24.62 -4.73 7.06
C THR A 294 -23.42 -5.60 7.38
N GLY A 295 -23.62 -6.52 8.31
CA GLY A 295 -22.58 -7.38 8.88
C GLY A 295 -21.94 -8.33 7.89
N GLY A 296 -20.66 -8.18 7.70
CA GLY A 296 -19.77 -9.02 6.94
C GLY A 296 -18.75 -8.16 6.19
N PHE A 297 -17.51 -8.12 6.68
CA PHE A 297 -16.45 -7.36 6.03
C PHE A 297 -16.00 -8.10 4.79
N ASP A 298 -16.41 -7.65 3.61
CA ASP A 298 -15.92 -8.13 2.33
C ASP A 298 -14.81 -7.22 1.84
N LEU A 299 -13.56 -7.73 1.88
CA LEU A 299 -12.36 -7.03 1.39
C LEU A 299 -12.50 -6.63 -0.09
N GLN A 300 -13.26 -7.42 -0.87
CA GLN A 300 -13.53 -7.16 -2.27
C GLN A 300 -14.43 -5.93 -2.44
N TYR A 301 -15.43 -5.78 -1.58
CA TYR A 301 -16.33 -4.63 -1.55
C TYR A 301 -15.63 -3.32 -1.16
N GLU A 302 -14.73 -3.35 -0.17
CA GLU A 302 -13.90 -2.18 0.18
C GLU A 302 -12.92 -1.81 -0.93
N THR A 303 -12.40 -2.79 -1.66
CA THR A 303 -11.53 -2.56 -2.81
C THR A 303 -12.31 -1.90 -3.95
N GLU A 304 -13.52 -2.37 -4.25
CA GLU A 304 -14.41 -1.78 -5.27
C GLU A 304 -14.81 -0.33 -4.92
N LYS A 305 -15.06 -0.04 -3.65
CA LYS A 305 -15.33 1.32 -3.16
C LYS A 305 -14.12 2.25 -3.29
N LEU A 306 -12.94 1.76 -2.93
CA LEU A 306 -11.69 2.50 -3.11
C LEU A 306 -11.41 2.74 -4.60
N GLU A 307 -11.72 1.77 -5.47
CA GLU A 307 -11.62 1.92 -6.92
C GLU A 307 -12.58 3.00 -7.45
N ALA A 308 -13.83 3.00 -7.01
CA ALA A 308 -14.81 4.01 -7.40
C ALA A 308 -14.42 5.43 -6.93
N ALA A 309 -13.97 5.57 -5.68
CA ALA A 309 -13.47 6.83 -5.15
C ALA A 309 -12.20 7.32 -5.87
N ALA A 310 -11.29 6.40 -6.19
CA ALA A 310 -10.08 6.70 -6.94
C ALA A 310 -10.39 7.11 -8.38
N GLN A 311 -11.35 6.44 -9.04
CA GLN A 311 -11.76 6.78 -10.41
C GLN A 311 -12.39 8.18 -10.46
N LYS A 312 -13.23 8.52 -9.48
CA LYS A 312 -13.83 9.85 -9.35
C LYS A 312 -12.77 10.95 -9.22
N LEU A 313 -11.74 10.72 -8.37
CA LEU A 313 -10.61 11.65 -8.21
C LEU A 313 -9.79 11.84 -9.50
N ILE A 314 -9.59 10.75 -10.26
CA ILE A 314 -8.88 10.81 -11.54
C ILE A 314 -9.68 11.60 -12.59
N ASP A 315 -10.98 11.38 -12.62
CA ASP A 315 -11.85 12.04 -13.60
C ASP A 315 -11.99 13.53 -13.29
N GLU A 316 -12.04 13.92 -12.02
CA GLU A 316 -12.01 15.31 -11.57
C GLU A 316 -10.66 15.99 -11.88
N GLU A 317 -9.53 15.30 -11.70
CA GLU A 317 -8.20 15.84 -12.07
C GLU A 317 -8.04 16.00 -13.59
N LYS A 318 -8.64 15.09 -14.38
CA LYS A 318 -8.67 15.20 -15.85
C LYS A 318 -9.56 16.35 -16.31
N ALA A 319 -10.74 16.49 -15.72
CA ALA A 319 -11.66 17.59 -16.02
C ALA A 319 -11.05 18.96 -15.70
N ALA A 320 -10.35 19.07 -14.54
CA ALA A 320 -9.63 20.29 -14.20
C ALA A 320 -8.50 20.63 -15.18
N LYS A 321 -7.76 19.62 -15.68
CA LYS A 321 -6.72 19.83 -16.69
C LYS A 321 -7.28 20.20 -18.06
N MET A 322 -8.43 19.65 -18.45
CA MET A 322 -9.12 20.03 -19.70
C MET A 322 -9.63 21.47 -19.60
N ALA A 323 -10.23 21.87 -18.50
CA ALA A 323 -10.69 23.24 -18.27
C ALA A 323 -9.52 24.25 -18.26
N GLU A 324 -8.33 23.87 -17.73
CA GLU A 324 -7.12 24.70 -17.85
C GLU A 324 -6.63 24.83 -19.32
N GLN A 325 -6.75 23.78 -20.13
CA GLN A 325 -6.38 23.82 -21.56
C GLN A 325 -7.37 24.64 -22.39
N ASP A 326 -8.66 24.50 -22.12
CA ASP A 326 -9.71 25.25 -22.80
C ASP A 326 -9.66 26.74 -22.45
N GLY A 327 -9.43 27.10 -21.20
CA GLY A 327 -9.24 28.46 -20.73
C GLY A 327 -7.97 29.14 -21.35
N LEU A 328 -6.90 28.34 -21.55
CA LEU A 328 -5.70 28.83 -22.26
C LEU A 328 -5.97 29.04 -23.75
N SER A 329 -6.79 28.20 -24.39
CA SER A 329 -7.16 28.35 -25.80
C SER A 329 -8.11 29.54 -26.04
N GLU A 330 -9.02 29.84 -25.13
CA GLU A 330 -9.87 31.03 -25.18
C GLU A 330 -9.05 32.32 -24.99
N MET A 331 -8.13 32.38 -24.05
CA MET A 331 -7.23 33.54 -23.90
C MET A 331 -6.37 33.81 -25.13
N ILE A 332 -5.90 32.75 -25.81
CA ILE A 332 -5.11 32.90 -27.04
C ILE A 332 -5.99 33.40 -28.23
N SER A 333 -7.28 33.00 -28.25
CA SER A 333 -8.22 33.45 -29.31
C SER A 333 -8.70 34.88 -29.09
N GLU A 334 -8.81 35.39 -27.87
CA GLU A 334 -9.14 36.81 -27.60
C GLU A 334 -8.01 37.76 -27.94
N ASP A 335 -6.74 37.33 -27.71
CA ASP A 335 -5.57 38.16 -28.10
C ASP A 335 -5.37 38.26 -29.62
N THR A 336 -5.89 37.32 -30.41
CA THR A 336 -5.81 37.38 -31.88
C THR A 336 -6.91 38.22 -32.51
N ASN A 337 -8.03 38.47 -31.85
CA ASN A 337 -9.12 39.30 -32.35
C ASN A 337 -8.99 40.82 -32.03
N ASN A 338 -8.03 41.20 -31.20
CA ASN A 338 -7.78 42.61 -30.86
C ASN A 338 -6.63 43.26 -31.68
N VAL A 339 -6.16 42.59 -32.74
CA VAL A 339 -5.12 43.11 -33.67
C VAL A 339 -5.65 43.06 -35.10
N SER A 340 -6.83 43.61 -35.32
CA SER A 340 -7.35 43.87 -36.68
C SER A 340 -7.81 45.32 -36.80
#